data_03581d05bd3ca628f8cffb366a3b4fbc
#
_entry.id   03581d05bd3ca628f8cffb366a3b4fbc
#
_cell.length_a   1.000
_cell.length_b   1.000
_cell.length_c   1.000
_cell.angle_alpha   90.00
_cell.angle_beta   90.00
_cell.angle_gamma   90.00
#
_symmetry.space_group_name_H-M   'P 1'
#
loop_
_entity.id
_entity.type
_entity.pdbx_description
1 polymer ?
#
loop_
_entity_poly.entity_id
_entity_poly.type
_entity_poly.pdbx_seq_one_letter_code
_entity_poly.pdbx_strand_id
1 'polypeptide(L)'
;MYDYLIVVAGLSGAIFAHEVTKQRKKVKVINKCDHIGGNIYCENVEEFNVLKYYAPIFQTSNKEVWDYVNQFAEFNNYINSPVVNYKGKLYNLPFNMNNYYGLWGTETPEEVKAKIAEQAAHLQDREPKN
;
A
#
# COMPACT_ATOMS: atom_id res chain seq x y z
N MET A 1 -29.21 9.02 21.55
CA MET A 1 -28.34 10.06 20.94
C MET A 1 -26.98 9.45 20.73
N TYR A 2 -26.31 9.66 19.62
CA TYR A 2 -24.95 9.22 19.34
C TYR A 2 -23.96 10.29 19.78
N ASP A 3 -22.80 9.88 20.30
CA ASP A 3 -21.72 10.79 20.69
C ASP A 3 -20.86 11.18 19.48
N TYR A 4 -20.69 10.23 18.54
CA TYR A 4 -19.87 10.42 17.34
C TYR A 4 -20.56 9.91 16.08
N LEU A 5 -20.39 10.64 15.00
CA LEU A 5 -20.72 10.23 13.63
C LEU A 5 -19.41 10.05 12.87
N ILE A 6 -19.16 8.84 12.37
CA ILE A 6 -17.99 8.51 11.57
C ILE A 6 -18.45 8.34 10.12
N VAL A 7 -17.87 9.12 9.24
CA VAL A 7 -18.11 9.02 7.80
C VAL A 7 -16.94 8.28 7.18
N VAL A 8 -17.19 7.12 6.62
CA VAL A 8 -16.26 6.14 6.05
C VAL A 8 -16.01 4.94 6.99
N ALA A 9 -16.29 3.75 6.48
CA ALA A 9 -16.06 2.47 7.17
C ALA A 9 -14.77 1.76 6.69
N GLY A 10 -13.73 2.52 6.35
CA GLY A 10 -12.39 2.00 6.10
C GLY A 10 -11.63 1.74 7.41
N LEU A 11 -10.37 1.34 7.30
CA LEU A 11 -9.55 0.96 8.46
C LEU A 11 -9.46 2.07 9.52
N SER A 12 -9.24 3.31 9.13
CA SER A 12 -9.15 4.45 10.06
C SER A 12 -10.45 4.69 10.80
N GLY A 13 -11.59 4.64 10.10
CA GLY A 13 -12.91 4.79 10.72
C GLY A 13 -13.25 3.66 11.68
N ALA A 14 -12.86 2.43 11.33
CA ALA A 14 -13.07 1.25 12.16
C ALA A 14 -12.23 1.32 13.46
N ILE A 15 -10.97 1.70 13.36
CA ILE A 15 -10.07 1.89 14.51
C ILE A 15 -10.61 2.97 15.44
N PHE A 16 -11.01 4.12 14.90
CA PHE A 16 -11.57 5.20 15.69
C PHE A 16 -12.87 4.74 16.40
N ALA A 17 -13.77 4.08 15.66
CA ALA A 17 -15.00 3.54 16.24
C ALA A 17 -14.73 2.58 17.39
N HIS A 18 -13.76 1.67 17.21
CA HIS A 18 -13.35 0.71 18.22
C HIS A 18 -12.83 1.40 19.48
N GLU A 19 -11.91 2.36 19.34
CA GLU A 19 -11.32 3.03 20.50
C GLU A 19 -12.31 3.88 21.29
N VAL A 20 -13.20 4.61 20.62
CA VAL A 20 -14.20 5.41 21.34
C VAL A 20 -15.30 4.54 21.95
N THR A 21 -15.59 3.38 21.38
CA THR A 21 -16.54 2.42 21.96
C THR A 21 -16.00 1.79 23.24
N LYS A 22 -14.69 1.54 23.33
CA LYS A 22 -14.03 1.14 24.59
C LYS A 22 -14.27 2.15 25.72
N GLN A 23 -14.41 3.42 25.37
CA GLN A 23 -14.73 4.51 26.31
C GLN A 23 -16.24 4.65 26.59
N ARG A 24 -17.04 3.63 26.24
CA ARG A 24 -18.51 3.59 26.39
C ARG A 24 -19.26 4.70 25.63
N LYS A 25 -18.67 5.23 24.57
CA LYS A 25 -19.31 6.21 23.69
C LYS A 25 -20.14 5.52 22.63
N LYS A 26 -21.27 6.14 22.26
CA LYS A 26 -22.15 5.64 21.19
C LYS A 26 -21.71 6.20 19.85
N VAL A 27 -21.44 5.31 18.91
CA VAL A 27 -20.94 5.68 17.59
C VAL A 27 -21.93 5.27 16.51
N LYS A 28 -22.12 6.13 15.51
CA LYS A 28 -22.77 5.80 14.26
C LYS A 28 -21.74 5.88 13.15
N VAL A 29 -21.58 4.79 12.40
CA VAL A 29 -20.72 4.77 11.20
C VAL A 29 -21.62 4.79 9.97
N ILE A 30 -21.31 5.65 9.01
CA ILE A 30 -21.95 5.69 7.69
C ILE A 30 -20.90 5.51 6.60
N ASN A 31 -21.27 4.81 5.55
CA ASN A 31 -20.38 4.52 4.44
C ASN A 31 -21.11 4.71 3.11
N LYS A 32 -20.38 5.13 2.07
CA LYS A 32 -20.93 5.28 0.71
C LYS A 32 -21.01 3.94 -0.01
N CYS A 33 -20.02 3.06 0.23
CA CYS A 33 -19.97 1.73 -0.38
C CYS A 33 -20.95 0.77 0.31
N ASP A 34 -21.36 -0.25 -0.39
CA ASP A 34 -22.22 -1.35 0.08
C ASP A 34 -21.49 -2.35 0.99
N HIS A 35 -20.19 -2.16 1.20
CA HIS A 35 -19.33 -3.00 2.05
C HIS A 35 -18.53 -2.15 3.03
N ILE A 36 -18.06 -2.76 4.09
CA ILE A 36 -17.09 -2.19 5.05
C ILE A 36 -15.65 -2.58 4.65
N GLY A 37 -14.64 -1.95 5.28
CA GLY A 37 -13.23 -2.26 5.04
C GLY A 37 -12.54 -1.30 4.07
N GLY A 38 -13.31 -0.55 3.26
CA GLY A 38 -12.72 0.38 2.29
C GLY A 38 -11.76 -0.31 1.34
N ASN A 39 -10.55 0.21 1.18
CA ASN A 39 -9.56 -0.32 0.23
C ASN A 39 -8.99 -1.71 0.59
N ILE A 40 -9.15 -2.16 1.84
CA ILE A 40 -8.71 -3.50 2.26
C ILE A 40 -9.82 -4.55 2.09
N TYR A 41 -10.94 -4.16 1.49
CA TYR A 41 -12.06 -5.07 1.30
C TYR A 41 -11.70 -6.25 0.41
N CYS A 42 -12.09 -7.43 0.88
CA CYS A 42 -11.87 -8.71 0.20
C CYS A 42 -13.20 -9.45 0.09
N GLU A 43 -13.49 -9.96 -1.07
CA GLU A 43 -14.65 -10.82 -1.33
C GLU A 43 -14.21 -12.28 -1.32
N ASN A 44 -15.04 -13.16 -0.75
CA ASN A 44 -14.85 -14.58 -0.93
C ASN A 44 -15.65 -15.04 -2.17
N VAL A 45 -14.93 -15.50 -3.18
CA VAL A 45 -15.50 -16.01 -4.43
C VAL A 45 -15.00 -17.43 -4.63
N GLU A 46 -15.89 -18.41 -4.63
CA GLU A 46 -15.54 -19.84 -4.79
C GLU A 46 -14.39 -20.30 -3.89
N GLU A 47 -14.47 -19.94 -2.61
CA GLU A 47 -13.46 -20.21 -1.57
C GLU A 47 -12.13 -19.44 -1.69
N PHE A 48 -11.98 -18.57 -2.69
CA PHE A 48 -10.83 -17.69 -2.84
C PHE A 48 -11.11 -16.30 -2.27
N ASN A 49 -10.13 -15.75 -1.57
CA ASN A 49 -10.15 -14.36 -1.11
C ASN A 49 -9.71 -13.45 -2.26
N VAL A 50 -10.65 -12.76 -2.87
CA VAL A 50 -10.42 -11.85 -4.00
C VAL A 50 -10.33 -10.42 -3.49
N LEU A 51 -9.18 -9.79 -3.68
CA LEU A 51 -8.95 -8.38 -3.36
C LEU A 51 -9.65 -7.50 -4.40
N LYS A 52 -10.60 -6.67 -3.96
CA LYS A 52 -11.43 -5.88 -4.88
C LYS A 52 -10.72 -4.66 -5.45
N TYR A 53 -9.78 -4.08 -4.70
CA TYR A 53 -9.16 -2.81 -5.07
C TYR A 53 -7.67 -2.95 -5.37
N TYR A 54 -6.88 -3.41 -4.41
CA TYR A 54 -5.45 -3.64 -4.56
C TYR A 54 -4.96 -4.65 -3.52
N ALA A 55 -3.75 -5.13 -3.64
CA ALA A 55 -3.15 -6.02 -2.64
C ALA A 55 -2.65 -5.21 -1.43
N PRO A 56 -3.42 -5.10 -0.34
CA PRO A 56 -3.01 -4.36 0.84
C PRO A 56 -1.93 -5.15 1.57
N ILE A 57 -0.74 -4.55 1.66
CA ILE A 57 0.37 -5.10 2.43
C ILE A 57 0.54 -4.21 3.65
N PHE A 58 0.44 -4.82 4.82
CA PHE A 58 0.71 -4.12 6.05
C PHE A 58 2.20 -4.17 6.36
N GLN A 59 2.80 -3.00 6.55
CA GLN A 59 4.19 -2.86 6.94
C GLN A 59 4.33 -1.77 8.00
N THR A 60 5.00 -2.08 9.09
CA THR A 60 5.32 -1.11 10.14
C THR A 60 6.61 -1.47 10.85
N SER A 61 7.39 -0.47 11.25
CA SER A 61 8.52 -0.59 12.18
C SER A 61 8.15 -0.18 13.61
N ASN A 62 6.91 0.33 13.80
CA ASN A 62 6.43 0.74 15.12
C ASN A 62 5.85 -0.47 15.85
N LYS A 63 6.48 -0.83 16.98
CA LYS A 63 6.07 -1.97 17.79
C LYS A 63 4.67 -1.82 18.37
N GLU A 64 4.27 -0.63 18.82
CA GLU A 64 2.94 -0.38 19.39
C GLU A 64 1.84 -0.61 18.36
N VAL A 65 2.07 -0.16 17.10
CA VAL A 65 1.15 -0.39 15.99
C VAL A 65 1.07 -1.87 15.67
N TRP A 66 2.21 -2.57 15.65
CA TRP A 66 2.26 -4.01 15.42
C TRP A 66 1.48 -4.78 16.48
N ASP A 67 1.73 -4.49 17.76
CA ASP A 67 1.05 -5.13 18.89
C ASP A 67 -0.47 -4.84 18.87
N TYR A 68 -0.86 -3.64 18.43
CA TYR A 68 -2.26 -3.26 18.30
C TYR A 68 -2.99 -4.07 17.22
N VAL A 69 -2.43 -4.16 16.00
CA VAL A 69 -3.11 -4.84 14.89
C VAL A 69 -3.18 -6.35 15.08
N ASN A 70 -2.19 -6.95 15.77
CA ASN A 70 -2.18 -8.37 16.10
C ASN A 70 -3.28 -8.80 17.10
N GLN A 71 -3.98 -7.83 17.70
CA GLN A 71 -5.17 -8.14 18.52
C GLN A 71 -6.38 -8.53 17.67
N PHE A 72 -6.38 -8.20 16.38
CA PHE A 72 -7.51 -8.38 15.48
C PHE A 72 -7.28 -9.40 14.38
N ALA A 73 -6.04 -9.61 13.98
CA ALA A 73 -5.71 -10.52 12.91
C ALA A 73 -4.31 -11.13 13.08
N GLU A 74 -4.15 -12.34 12.61
CA GLU A 74 -2.84 -12.98 12.47
C GLU A 74 -2.21 -12.57 11.15
N PHE A 75 -0.94 -12.14 11.20
CA PHE A 75 -0.18 -11.73 10.04
C PHE A 75 0.84 -12.81 9.66
N ASN A 76 0.90 -13.14 8.37
CA ASN A 76 1.95 -14.01 7.84
C ASN A 76 3.19 -13.18 7.47
N ASN A 77 4.32 -13.86 7.30
CA ASN A 77 5.58 -13.24 6.86
C ASN A 77 5.63 -13.14 5.32
N TYR A 78 4.59 -12.57 4.70
CA TYR A 78 4.53 -12.43 3.25
C TYR A 78 5.58 -11.47 2.73
N ILE A 79 6.41 -11.95 1.81
CA ILE A 79 7.41 -11.13 1.11
C ILE A 79 6.81 -10.68 -0.22
N ASN A 80 6.55 -9.39 -0.32
CA ASN A 80 6.05 -8.80 -1.55
C ASN A 80 7.20 -8.52 -2.52
N SER A 81 7.23 -9.26 -3.62
CA SER A 81 8.23 -9.09 -4.69
C SER A 81 7.53 -8.92 -6.04
N PRO A 82 6.88 -7.78 -6.28
CA PRO A 82 6.19 -7.54 -7.53
C PRO A 82 7.17 -7.42 -8.70
N VAL A 83 6.73 -7.91 -9.84
CA VAL A 83 7.46 -7.86 -11.10
C VAL A 83 6.57 -7.21 -12.16
N VAL A 84 7.13 -6.26 -12.89
CA VAL A 84 6.46 -5.59 -14.00
C VAL A 84 7.00 -6.10 -15.33
N ASN A 85 6.10 -6.45 -16.24
CA ASN A 85 6.44 -6.69 -17.63
C ASN A 85 6.24 -5.41 -18.45
N TYR A 86 7.32 -4.87 -18.98
CA TYR A 86 7.27 -3.74 -19.89
C TYR A 86 7.97 -4.10 -21.21
N LYS A 87 7.20 -4.12 -22.28
CA LYS A 87 7.69 -4.47 -23.63
C LYS A 87 8.44 -5.81 -23.69
N GLY A 88 7.93 -6.83 -22.97
CA GLY A 88 8.53 -8.15 -22.93
C GLY A 88 9.73 -8.30 -22.01
N LYS A 89 10.14 -7.24 -21.30
CA LYS A 89 11.20 -7.28 -20.29
C LYS A 89 10.61 -7.21 -18.90
N LEU A 90 11.16 -7.99 -17.98
CA LEU A 90 10.74 -8.05 -16.58
C LEU A 90 11.60 -7.12 -15.73
N TYR A 91 10.95 -6.37 -14.84
CA TYR A 91 11.57 -5.45 -13.91
C TYR A 91 11.06 -5.70 -12.49
N ASN A 92 11.93 -5.69 -11.52
CA ASN A 92 11.57 -5.79 -10.11
C ASN A 92 10.96 -4.47 -9.60
N LEU A 93 10.02 -4.56 -8.67
CA LEU A 93 9.53 -3.41 -7.92
C LEU A 93 9.72 -3.64 -6.41
N PRO A 94 10.23 -2.65 -5.67
CA PRO A 94 10.80 -1.39 -6.16
C PRO A 94 12.04 -1.60 -7.04
N PHE A 95 12.38 -0.61 -7.84
CA PHE A 95 13.58 -0.64 -8.67
C PHE A 95 14.83 -0.92 -7.83
N ASN A 96 15.67 -1.81 -8.33
CA ASN A 96 16.90 -2.24 -7.67
C ASN A 96 18.05 -2.40 -8.68
N MET A 97 19.23 -2.80 -8.23
CA MET A 97 20.41 -2.94 -9.08
C MET A 97 20.23 -3.90 -10.26
N ASN A 98 19.42 -4.97 -10.10
CA ASN A 98 19.12 -5.89 -11.21
C ASN A 98 18.40 -5.17 -12.37
N ASN A 99 17.52 -4.23 -12.06
CA ASN A 99 16.83 -3.43 -13.07
C ASN A 99 17.81 -2.51 -13.82
N TYR A 100 18.71 -1.86 -13.10
CA TYR A 100 19.72 -0.96 -13.69
C TYR A 100 20.75 -1.73 -14.52
N TYR A 101 21.16 -2.91 -14.04
CA TYR A 101 21.99 -3.82 -14.83
C TYR A 101 21.28 -4.21 -16.13
N GLY A 102 20.01 -4.63 -16.06
CA GLY A 102 19.23 -5.01 -17.24
C GLY A 102 18.94 -3.87 -18.22
N LEU A 103 18.88 -2.62 -17.72
CA LEU A 103 18.64 -1.42 -18.56
C LEU A 103 19.90 -0.88 -19.18
N TRP A 104 20.99 -0.76 -18.42
CA TRP A 104 22.18 0.01 -18.80
C TRP A 104 23.50 -0.79 -18.68
N GLY A 105 23.47 -2.03 -18.18
CA GLY A 105 24.67 -2.83 -17.93
C GLY A 105 25.54 -2.29 -16.78
N THR A 106 24.95 -1.48 -15.88
CA THR A 106 25.67 -0.89 -14.75
C THR A 106 25.82 -1.87 -13.61
N GLU A 107 27.02 -1.96 -13.02
CA GLU A 107 27.34 -2.91 -11.95
C GLU A 107 27.43 -2.23 -10.58
N THR A 108 27.68 -0.92 -10.54
CA THR A 108 27.87 -0.18 -9.30
C THR A 108 26.81 0.92 -9.09
N PRO A 109 26.49 1.28 -7.85
CA PRO A 109 25.58 2.40 -7.56
C PRO A 109 26.08 3.74 -8.11
N GLU A 110 27.40 3.93 -8.20
CA GLU A 110 28.02 5.14 -8.74
C GLU A 110 27.76 5.28 -10.24
N GLU A 111 27.88 4.20 -11.00
CA GLU A 111 27.55 4.17 -12.42
C GLU A 111 26.06 4.46 -12.66
N VAL A 112 25.17 3.88 -11.81
CA VAL A 112 23.73 4.15 -11.87
C VAL A 112 23.44 5.62 -11.64
N LYS A 113 24.05 6.24 -10.61
CA LYS A 113 23.89 7.68 -10.32
C LYS A 113 24.32 8.54 -11.49
N ALA A 114 25.46 8.21 -12.10
CA ALA A 114 25.97 8.93 -13.27
C ALA A 114 25.01 8.83 -14.48
N LYS A 115 24.46 7.63 -14.73
CA LYS A 115 23.47 7.44 -15.81
C LYS A 115 22.16 8.18 -15.54
N ILE A 116 21.67 8.20 -14.29
CA ILE A 116 20.48 8.97 -13.91
C ILE A 116 20.74 10.46 -14.13
N ALA A 117 21.91 10.98 -13.70
CA ALA A 117 22.26 12.38 -13.88
C ALA A 117 22.37 12.78 -15.35
N GLU A 118 22.96 11.92 -16.19
CA GLU A 118 23.03 12.10 -17.65
C GLU A 118 21.63 12.23 -18.26
N GLN A 119 20.72 11.30 -17.93
CA GLN A 119 19.36 11.33 -18.45
C GLN A 119 18.53 12.50 -17.91
N ALA A 120 18.71 12.85 -16.64
CA ALA A 120 18.03 13.98 -16.03
C ALA A 120 18.44 15.33 -16.65
N ALA A 121 19.71 15.48 -17.05
CA ALA A 121 20.18 16.68 -17.72
C ALA A 121 19.44 16.94 -19.04
N HIS A 122 19.04 15.89 -19.76
CA HIS A 122 18.24 16.01 -20.98
C HIS A 122 16.75 16.31 -20.73
N LEU A 123 16.28 16.24 -19.48
CA LEU A 123 14.87 16.47 -19.14
C LEU A 123 14.61 17.85 -18.56
N GLN A 124 15.64 18.63 -18.23
CA GLN A 124 15.51 19.96 -17.60
C GLN A 124 14.77 20.99 -18.47
N ASP A 125 14.60 20.73 -19.76
CA ASP A 125 13.86 21.60 -20.70
C ASP A 125 12.42 21.14 -20.99
N ARG A 126 11.91 20.14 -20.30
CA ARG A 126 10.53 19.65 -20.52
C ARG A 126 9.64 20.07 -19.35
N GLU A 127 8.81 21.09 -19.57
CA GLU A 127 7.69 21.35 -18.66
C GLU A 127 6.79 20.10 -18.54
N PRO A 128 6.34 19.76 -17.31
CA PRO A 128 5.41 18.66 -17.14
C PRO A 128 4.15 18.95 -17.96
N LYS A 129 3.79 18.07 -18.86
CA LYS A 129 2.51 18.14 -19.55
C LYS A 129 1.41 17.83 -18.55
N ASN A 130 0.57 18.81 -18.27
CA ASN A 130 -0.68 18.67 -17.51
C ASN A 130 -1.64 17.69 -18.20
#